data_edca0388985a2184fd923cc050e79787
#
_entry.id   edca0388985a2184fd923cc050e79787
#
_cell.length_a   1.000
_cell.length_b   1.000
_cell.length_c   1.000
_cell.angle_alpha   90.00
_cell.angle_beta   90.00
_cell.angle_gamma   90.00
#
_symmetry.space_group_name_H-M   'P 1'
#
loop_
_entity.id
_entity.type
_entity.pdbx_description
1 polymer ?
#
loop_
_entity_poly.entity_id
_entity_poly.type
_entity_poly.pdbx_seq_one_letter_code
_entity_poly.pdbx_strand_id
1 'polypeptide(L)'
;MCQLLGMNCAAPTDVTFSFTGFAARGGATDHHADGWGIAFFEDKACRLFIDNEASARSPIAEMVKHYPIKSRNTIAHIRKATQGSCSLENSHPFQRELWGRHWIFAHNGDLQDFNPVLTGQYQPVGTTDSERAFCVLLQGLRKAFPGSQPPLDELFAALETLTREITQFGVFNFLMSNGQALFAHCSTHLHYLVRRWPFSTAHLVDADVSIDFAKYTTPEDRVAVIATAPLTDNEVWTRFAPGDLLMFQHGEVIAQTSVPVPQKVLDKLKNPSLDASASASRVSPCSKQPGEVDPEAVAALQSWGE
;
A
#
# COMPACT_ATOMS: atom_id res chain seq x y z
N MET A 1 11.97 4.35 -4.79
CA MET A 1 10.60 4.61 -4.25
C MET A 1 10.03 3.31 -3.75
N CYS A 2 9.20 3.31 -2.70
CA CYS A 2 8.51 2.12 -2.18
C CYS A 2 7.55 1.49 -3.22
N GLN A 3 7.00 0.32 -2.93
CA GLN A 3 5.99 -0.33 -3.76
C GLN A 3 4.65 -0.37 -3.03
N LEU A 4 3.57 -0.03 -3.72
CA LEU A 4 2.18 -0.12 -3.27
C LEU A 4 1.45 -1.21 -4.05
N LEU A 5 0.60 -1.96 -3.37
CA LEU A 5 -0.39 -2.86 -3.97
C LEU A 5 -1.73 -2.66 -3.26
N GLY A 6 -2.78 -2.42 -4.02
CA GLY A 6 -4.17 -2.39 -3.57
C GLY A 6 -5.03 -3.36 -4.36
N MET A 7 -6.02 -3.96 -3.71
CA MET A 7 -7.03 -4.76 -4.37
C MET A 7 -8.40 -4.43 -3.79
N ASN A 8 -9.38 -4.15 -4.65
CA ASN A 8 -10.78 -3.96 -4.29
C ASN A 8 -11.65 -4.88 -5.15
N CYS A 9 -12.58 -5.61 -4.54
CA CYS A 9 -13.30 -6.70 -5.19
C CYS A 9 -14.82 -6.62 -4.95
N ALA A 10 -15.61 -7.07 -5.93
CA ALA A 10 -17.05 -7.23 -5.79
C ALA A 10 -17.42 -8.35 -4.80
N ALA A 11 -16.68 -9.45 -4.81
CA ALA A 11 -16.76 -10.56 -3.87
C ALA A 11 -15.44 -10.74 -3.11
N PRO A 12 -15.44 -11.33 -1.90
CA PRO A 12 -14.20 -11.63 -1.19
C PRO A 12 -13.29 -12.54 -2.02
N THR A 13 -12.11 -12.05 -2.35
CA THR A 13 -11.13 -12.71 -3.25
C THR A 13 -9.77 -12.76 -2.57
N ASP A 14 -8.99 -13.81 -2.79
CA ASP A 14 -7.61 -13.87 -2.32
C ASP A 14 -6.68 -13.04 -3.22
N VAL A 15 -5.57 -12.61 -2.65
CA VAL A 15 -4.56 -11.78 -3.32
C VAL A 15 -3.33 -12.60 -3.73
N THR A 16 -3.34 -13.91 -3.52
CA THR A 16 -2.18 -14.80 -3.58
C THR A 16 -1.37 -14.64 -4.87
N PHE A 17 -2.05 -14.66 -6.02
CA PHE A 17 -1.39 -14.46 -7.32
C PHE A 17 -0.67 -13.10 -7.39
N SER A 18 -1.39 -12.00 -7.16
CA SER A 18 -0.82 -10.65 -7.23
C SER A 18 0.27 -10.43 -6.18
N PHE A 19 0.08 -10.97 -4.96
CA PHE A 19 1.05 -10.84 -3.87
C PHE A 19 2.33 -11.66 -4.14
N THR A 20 2.25 -12.78 -4.85
CA THR A 20 3.44 -13.57 -5.22
C THR A 20 4.44 -12.73 -6.04
N GLY A 21 3.97 -12.08 -7.11
CA GLY A 21 4.83 -11.18 -7.89
C GLY A 21 5.23 -9.93 -7.10
N PHE A 22 4.29 -9.34 -6.36
CA PHE A 22 4.57 -8.16 -5.56
C PHE A 22 5.65 -8.41 -4.50
N ALA A 23 5.57 -9.52 -3.75
CA ALA A 23 6.53 -9.85 -2.70
C ALA A 23 7.95 -10.08 -3.23
N ALA A 24 8.11 -10.52 -4.48
CA ALA A 24 9.42 -10.68 -5.12
C ALA A 24 10.15 -9.33 -5.27
N ARG A 25 9.43 -8.21 -5.42
CA ARG A 25 10.00 -6.86 -5.49
C ARG A 25 10.69 -6.45 -4.19
N GLY A 26 10.41 -7.12 -3.09
CA GLY A 26 11.02 -6.86 -1.80
C GLY A 26 12.31 -7.63 -1.59
N GLY A 27 13.32 -7.38 -2.41
CA GLY A 27 14.68 -7.90 -2.25
C GLY A 27 15.05 -9.08 -3.15
N ALA A 28 14.19 -9.49 -4.11
CA ALA A 28 14.54 -10.46 -5.14
C ALA A 28 14.68 -9.80 -6.51
N THR A 29 13.62 -9.17 -7.02
CA THR A 29 13.60 -8.51 -8.34
C THR A 29 13.87 -7.01 -8.27
N ASP A 30 13.73 -6.38 -7.08
CA ASP A 30 14.04 -4.98 -6.83
C ASP A 30 14.79 -4.80 -5.50
N HIS A 31 15.33 -3.59 -5.25
CA HIS A 31 16.19 -3.25 -4.10
C HIS A 31 15.40 -2.78 -2.85
N HIS A 32 14.13 -3.10 -2.73
CA HIS A 32 13.25 -2.68 -1.63
C HIS A 32 13.28 -3.73 -0.51
N ALA A 33 14.16 -3.57 0.48
CA ALA A 33 14.41 -4.60 1.49
C ALA A 33 14.21 -4.12 2.95
N ASP A 34 13.54 -2.96 3.15
CA ASP A 34 13.50 -2.26 4.43
C ASP A 34 12.18 -2.49 5.20
N GLY A 35 11.56 -3.64 4.97
CA GLY A 35 10.30 -4.04 5.58
C GLY A 35 9.11 -4.05 4.59
N TRP A 36 8.04 -4.69 4.99
CA TRP A 36 6.83 -4.83 4.21
C TRP A 36 5.62 -5.07 5.12
N GLY A 37 4.44 -5.01 4.54
CA GLY A 37 3.23 -5.46 5.22
C GLY A 37 2.05 -5.55 4.30
N ILE A 38 1.01 -6.25 4.76
CA ILE A 38 -0.24 -6.46 4.06
C ILE A 38 -1.41 -6.48 5.03
N ALA A 39 -2.51 -5.86 4.62
CA ALA A 39 -3.74 -5.73 5.38
C ALA A 39 -4.93 -6.29 4.61
N PHE A 40 -5.73 -7.14 5.25
CA PHE A 40 -6.91 -7.78 4.69
C PHE A 40 -8.14 -7.37 5.49
N PHE A 41 -9.10 -6.72 4.86
CA PHE A 41 -10.35 -6.36 5.53
C PHE A 41 -11.33 -7.54 5.61
N GLU A 42 -11.91 -7.69 6.79
CA GLU A 42 -13.06 -8.53 7.08
C GLU A 42 -14.13 -7.64 7.71
N ASP A 43 -15.04 -7.09 6.89
CA ASP A 43 -16.00 -6.02 7.21
C ASP A 43 -15.31 -4.79 7.84
N LYS A 44 -15.50 -4.58 9.14
CA LYS A 44 -14.97 -3.44 9.91
C LYS A 44 -13.57 -3.65 10.44
N ALA A 45 -13.17 -4.91 10.56
CA ALA A 45 -11.88 -5.31 11.10
C ALA A 45 -10.86 -5.57 10.00
N CYS A 46 -9.59 -5.56 10.37
CA CYS A 46 -8.50 -5.83 9.46
C CYS A 46 -7.50 -6.78 10.09
N ARG A 47 -7.10 -7.81 9.34
CA ARG A 47 -5.92 -8.62 9.64
C ARG A 47 -4.71 -7.92 9.06
N LEU A 48 -3.72 -7.65 9.89
CA LEU A 48 -2.52 -6.92 9.51
C LEU A 48 -1.29 -7.78 9.78
N PHE A 49 -0.49 -7.99 8.75
CA PHE A 49 0.82 -8.65 8.84
C PHE A 49 1.88 -7.62 8.47
N ILE A 50 2.86 -7.42 9.33
CA ILE A 50 3.98 -6.49 9.12
C ILE A 50 5.26 -7.20 9.52
N ASP A 51 6.31 -7.01 8.72
CA ASP A 51 7.65 -7.52 9.00
C ASP A 51 8.68 -6.45 8.62
N ASN A 52 9.75 -6.35 9.36
CA ASN A 52 10.88 -5.48 9.07
C ASN A 52 11.99 -6.17 8.25
N GLU A 53 11.78 -7.45 7.91
CA GLU A 53 12.60 -8.18 6.95
C GLU A 53 12.14 -7.92 5.49
N ALA A 54 12.98 -8.27 4.52
CA ALA A 54 12.63 -8.20 3.11
C ALA A 54 11.53 -9.21 2.76
N SER A 55 10.46 -8.79 2.07
CA SER A 55 9.32 -9.69 1.77
C SER A 55 9.70 -10.96 1.01
N ALA A 56 10.73 -10.90 0.15
CA ALA A 56 11.21 -12.07 -0.57
C ALA A 56 11.85 -13.14 0.34
N ARG A 57 12.19 -12.81 1.59
CA ARG A 57 12.84 -13.71 2.56
C ARG A 57 12.03 -13.86 3.84
N SER A 58 10.92 -13.16 3.99
CA SER A 58 10.10 -13.19 5.18
C SER A 58 9.28 -14.49 5.27
N PRO A 59 9.39 -15.27 6.35
CA PRO A 59 8.54 -16.42 6.58
C PRO A 59 7.05 -16.06 6.67
N ILE A 60 6.73 -14.85 7.12
CA ILE A 60 5.36 -14.32 7.18
C ILE A 60 4.84 -14.10 5.76
N ALA A 61 5.65 -13.54 4.85
CA ALA A 61 5.26 -13.38 3.45
C ALA A 61 5.02 -14.73 2.77
N GLU A 62 5.85 -15.72 3.07
CA GLU A 62 5.68 -17.07 2.56
C GLU A 62 4.39 -17.71 3.07
N MET A 63 4.06 -17.54 4.35
CA MET A 63 2.77 -17.96 4.90
C MET A 63 1.60 -17.30 4.16
N VAL A 64 1.66 -15.99 3.91
CA VAL A 64 0.59 -15.24 3.21
C VAL A 64 0.39 -15.73 1.78
N LYS A 65 1.46 -16.13 1.06
CA LYS A 65 1.37 -16.71 -0.28
C LYS A 65 0.63 -18.06 -0.30
N HIS A 66 0.70 -18.82 0.79
CA HIS A 66 0.12 -20.17 0.89
C HIS A 66 -1.19 -20.22 1.67
N TYR A 67 -1.56 -19.16 2.38
CA TYR A 67 -2.81 -19.08 3.13
C TYR A 67 -3.79 -18.11 2.46
N PRO A 68 -4.76 -18.60 1.69
CA PRO A 68 -5.65 -17.78 0.88
C PRO A 68 -6.66 -17.02 1.77
N ILE A 69 -6.29 -15.82 2.22
CA ILE A 69 -7.18 -14.93 2.96
C ILE A 69 -8.06 -14.18 1.95
N LYS A 70 -9.36 -14.45 1.96
CA LYS A 70 -10.33 -13.77 1.11
C LYS A 70 -10.75 -12.45 1.71
N SER A 71 -10.63 -11.37 0.93
CA SER A 71 -10.96 -10.00 1.33
C SER A 71 -11.58 -9.22 0.18
N ARG A 72 -12.42 -8.23 0.50
CA ARG A 72 -12.91 -7.26 -0.48
C ARG A 72 -11.94 -6.11 -0.69
N ASN A 73 -11.15 -5.79 0.32
CA ASN A 73 -10.14 -4.73 0.27
C ASN A 73 -8.84 -5.24 0.87
N THR A 74 -7.77 -5.14 0.08
CA THR A 74 -6.42 -5.49 0.52
C THR A 74 -5.49 -4.34 0.19
N ILE A 75 -4.59 -3.99 1.12
CA ILE A 75 -3.52 -3.01 0.90
C ILE A 75 -2.20 -3.64 1.33
N ALA A 76 -1.20 -3.64 0.45
CA ALA A 76 0.15 -4.05 0.77
C ALA A 76 1.17 -2.97 0.39
N HIS A 77 2.31 -3.01 1.07
CA HIS A 77 3.40 -2.08 0.87
C HIS A 77 4.74 -2.79 1.05
N ILE A 78 5.71 -2.45 0.20
CA ILE A 78 7.11 -2.82 0.37
C ILE A 78 7.90 -1.53 0.54
N ARG A 79 8.65 -1.46 1.64
CA ARG A 79 9.37 -0.27 2.06
C ARG A 79 10.75 -0.19 1.43
N LYS A 80 11.09 1.03 0.97
CA LYS A 80 12.45 1.50 0.79
C LYS A 80 12.62 2.74 1.67
N ALA A 81 13.38 2.65 2.72
CA ALA A 81 13.51 3.71 3.71
C ALA A 81 14.19 4.94 3.11
N THR A 82 13.49 6.07 3.10
CA THR A 82 14.03 7.39 2.80
C THR A 82 14.13 8.22 4.07
N GLN A 83 13.24 7.98 5.03
CA GLN A 83 13.18 8.59 6.35
C GLN A 83 12.85 7.52 7.41
N GLY A 84 13.32 7.75 8.63
CA GLY A 84 13.12 6.86 9.78
C GLY A 84 13.95 5.58 9.74
N SER A 85 14.13 4.94 10.89
CA SER A 85 14.81 3.65 11.04
C SER A 85 14.05 2.51 10.39
N CYS A 86 14.76 1.41 10.09
CA CYS A 86 14.13 0.16 9.72
C CYS A 86 13.63 -0.55 10.97
N SER A 87 12.40 -0.29 11.31
CA SER A 87 11.75 -0.79 12.49
C SER A 87 10.28 -1.06 12.19
N LEU A 88 9.65 -1.86 13.03
CA LEU A 88 8.28 -2.32 12.83
C LEU A 88 7.29 -1.15 12.80
N GLU A 89 7.46 -0.17 13.71
CA GLU A 89 6.61 1.01 13.82
C GLU A 89 6.70 1.96 12.61
N ASN A 90 7.76 1.85 11.81
CA ASN A 90 7.95 2.61 10.57
C ASN A 90 7.56 1.83 9.31
N SER A 91 7.07 0.59 9.46
CA SER A 91 6.64 -0.27 8.36
C SER A 91 5.16 -0.08 8.05
N HIS A 92 4.83 0.03 6.77
CA HIS A 92 3.44 0.14 6.30
C HIS A 92 2.81 -1.24 6.06
N PRO A 93 1.46 -1.31 5.99
CA PRO A 93 0.50 -0.22 6.15
C PRO A 93 0.23 0.12 7.61
N PHE A 94 -0.12 1.39 7.88
CA PHE A 94 -0.53 1.84 9.20
C PHE A 94 -2.01 1.58 9.43
N GLN A 95 -2.38 1.28 10.70
CA GLN A 95 -3.74 1.03 11.12
C GLN A 95 -4.15 1.97 12.25
N ARG A 96 -5.36 2.54 12.16
CA ARG A 96 -6.02 3.31 13.22
C ARG A 96 -7.52 3.02 13.21
N GLU A 97 -8.20 3.39 14.29
CA GLU A 97 -9.65 3.34 14.38
C GLU A 97 -10.24 4.72 14.07
N LEU A 98 -11.34 4.74 13.30
CA LEU A 98 -12.22 5.90 13.14
C LEU A 98 -13.65 5.42 12.87
N TRP A 99 -14.62 5.90 13.63
CA TRP A 99 -16.06 5.57 13.54
C TRP A 99 -16.39 4.08 13.71
N GLY A 100 -15.66 3.40 14.61
CA GLY A 100 -15.87 1.98 14.88
C GLY A 100 -15.39 1.04 13.77
N ARG A 101 -14.47 1.50 12.91
CA ARG A 101 -13.85 0.74 11.84
C ARG A 101 -12.34 0.90 11.85
N HIS A 102 -11.64 -0.13 11.42
CA HIS A 102 -10.23 0.02 11.07
C HIS A 102 -10.08 0.84 9.79
N TRP A 103 -9.11 1.71 9.81
CA TRP A 103 -8.61 2.44 8.66
C TRP A 103 -7.18 2.02 8.42
N ILE A 104 -6.86 1.73 7.16
CA ILE A 104 -5.54 1.27 6.72
C ILE A 104 -4.99 2.29 5.74
N PHE A 105 -3.71 2.60 5.88
CA PHE A 105 -3.03 3.58 5.04
C PHE A 105 -1.63 3.12 4.68
N ALA A 106 -1.26 3.22 3.41
CA ALA A 106 0.09 3.02 2.90
C ALA A 106 0.48 4.17 1.98
N HIS A 107 1.69 4.68 2.13
CA HIS A 107 2.21 5.83 1.40
C HIS A 107 3.55 5.49 0.73
N ASN A 108 3.70 5.92 -0.51
CA ASN A 108 4.92 5.87 -1.29
C ASN A 108 5.28 7.30 -1.73
N GLY A 109 6.17 7.94 -1.02
CA GLY A 109 6.55 9.33 -1.26
C GLY A 109 7.55 9.89 -0.26
N ASP A 110 7.65 11.21 -0.24
CA ASP A 110 8.50 11.99 0.66
C ASP A 110 7.86 13.38 0.84
N LEU A 111 7.45 13.69 2.06
CA LEU A 111 6.84 14.97 2.44
C LEU A 111 7.88 15.80 3.19
N GLN A 112 8.39 16.84 2.53
CA GLN A 112 9.45 17.70 3.05
C GLN A 112 8.87 18.79 3.96
N ASP A 113 9.52 19.03 5.10
CA ASP A 113 9.11 20.04 6.08
C ASP A 113 7.66 19.85 6.58
N PHE A 114 7.15 18.63 6.53
CA PHE A 114 5.81 18.27 6.94
C PHE A 114 5.72 18.09 8.46
N ASN A 115 5.45 19.19 9.16
CA ASN A 115 5.32 19.24 10.62
C ASN A 115 3.94 19.75 11.06
N PRO A 116 2.85 19.02 10.75
CA PRO A 116 1.50 19.44 11.11
C PRO A 116 1.29 19.40 12.64
N VAL A 117 0.38 20.25 13.12
CA VAL A 117 -0.07 20.21 14.51
C VAL A 117 -1.10 19.09 14.66
N LEU A 118 -0.79 18.13 15.53
CA LEU A 118 -1.71 17.06 15.90
C LEU A 118 -2.39 17.40 17.22
N THR A 119 -3.71 17.18 17.32
CA THR A 119 -4.52 17.54 18.50
C THR A 119 -4.47 16.51 19.62
N GLY A 120 -3.72 15.42 19.44
CA GLY A 120 -3.53 14.36 20.44
C GLY A 120 -4.45 13.14 20.26
N GLN A 121 -5.52 13.24 19.48
CA GLN A 121 -6.41 12.13 19.22
C GLN A 121 -5.74 11.03 18.39
N TYR A 122 -4.96 11.42 17.39
CA TYR A 122 -4.13 10.53 16.58
C TYR A 122 -2.69 10.96 16.70
N GLN A 123 -1.82 10.01 17.08
CA GLN A 123 -0.39 10.23 17.24
C GLN A 123 0.40 9.19 16.45
N PRO A 124 1.50 9.55 15.79
CA PRO A 124 2.40 8.57 15.21
C PRO A 124 3.09 7.78 16.31
N VAL A 125 3.29 6.48 16.08
CA VAL A 125 4.11 5.60 16.92
C VAL A 125 5.55 5.64 16.45
N GLY A 126 5.73 5.67 15.12
CA GLY A 126 7.02 5.80 14.48
C GLY A 126 7.43 7.25 14.23
N THR A 127 8.40 7.42 13.34
CA THR A 127 9.01 8.72 13.05
C THR A 127 8.81 9.19 11.62
N THR A 128 8.02 8.45 10.81
CA THR A 128 7.84 8.74 9.39
C THR A 128 6.86 9.88 9.14
N ASP A 129 7.11 10.64 8.08
CA ASP A 129 6.17 11.61 7.49
C ASP A 129 4.86 10.94 7.07
N SER A 130 4.94 9.71 6.59
CA SER A 130 3.83 8.88 6.14
C SER A 130 2.80 8.62 7.25
N GLU A 131 3.25 8.18 8.43
CA GLU A 131 2.35 7.94 9.56
C GLU A 131 1.74 9.25 10.07
N ARG A 132 2.54 10.32 10.07
CA ARG A 132 2.08 11.65 10.42
C ARG A 132 0.99 12.14 9.46
N ALA A 133 1.15 11.91 8.15
CA ALA A 133 0.12 12.22 7.14
C ALA A 133 -1.18 11.44 7.39
N PHE A 134 -1.08 10.16 7.75
CA PHE A 134 -2.25 9.37 8.11
C PHE A 134 -2.98 9.94 9.34
N CYS A 135 -2.24 10.34 10.39
CA CYS A 135 -2.82 10.99 11.55
C CYS A 135 -3.56 12.31 11.18
N VAL A 136 -2.98 13.11 10.28
CA VAL A 136 -3.61 14.34 9.77
C VAL A 136 -4.89 14.05 9.00
N LEU A 137 -4.89 13.05 8.11
CA LEU A 137 -6.09 12.65 7.37
C LEU A 137 -7.22 12.26 8.32
N LEU A 138 -6.94 11.40 9.29
CA LEU A 138 -7.96 10.95 10.26
C LEU A 138 -8.45 12.09 11.16
N GLN A 139 -7.55 12.97 11.63
CA GLN A 139 -7.90 14.15 12.39
C GLN A 139 -8.80 15.09 11.58
N GLY A 140 -8.48 15.33 10.31
CA GLY A 140 -9.27 16.14 9.40
C GLY A 140 -10.67 15.56 9.16
N LEU A 141 -10.74 14.25 8.88
CA LEU A 141 -12.01 13.54 8.73
C LEU A 141 -12.88 13.60 9.99
N ARG A 142 -12.28 13.35 11.17
CA ARG A 142 -12.98 13.45 12.45
C ARG A 142 -13.47 14.85 12.74
N LYS A 143 -12.70 15.87 12.36
CA LYS A 143 -13.11 17.27 12.51
C LYS A 143 -14.28 17.63 11.58
N ALA A 144 -14.24 17.16 10.34
CA ALA A 144 -15.31 17.40 9.36
C ALA A 144 -16.61 16.68 9.75
N PHE A 145 -16.49 15.47 10.31
CA PHE A 145 -17.62 14.61 10.67
C PHE A 145 -17.48 14.08 12.12
N PRO A 146 -17.83 14.89 13.13
CA PRO A 146 -17.57 14.55 14.53
C PRO A 146 -18.36 13.34 15.06
N GLY A 147 -19.54 13.07 14.50
CA GLY A 147 -20.45 12.04 14.99
C GLY A 147 -20.17 10.66 14.45
N SER A 148 -20.35 10.47 13.15
CA SER A 148 -20.29 9.17 12.47
C SER A 148 -19.70 9.33 11.08
N GLN A 149 -19.39 8.20 10.45
CA GLN A 149 -18.96 8.19 9.06
C GLN A 149 -20.04 8.77 8.15
N PRO A 150 -19.70 9.74 7.28
CA PRO A 150 -20.62 10.27 6.29
C PRO A 150 -20.82 9.27 5.12
N PRO A 151 -21.76 9.54 4.19
CA PRO A 151 -21.83 8.87 2.90
C PRO A 151 -20.48 8.91 2.15
N LEU A 152 -20.25 7.94 1.27
CA LEU A 152 -18.93 7.79 0.60
C LEU A 152 -18.58 8.96 -0.30
N ASP A 153 -19.54 9.64 -0.91
CA ASP A 153 -19.35 10.82 -1.74
C ASP A 153 -18.85 12.02 -0.91
N GLU A 154 -19.47 12.28 0.26
CA GLU A 154 -19.01 13.31 1.19
C GLU A 154 -17.62 12.97 1.78
N LEU A 155 -17.40 11.69 2.10
CA LEU A 155 -16.10 11.21 2.55
C LEU A 155 -15.03 11.42 1.49
N PHE A 156 -15.32 11.14 0.23
CA PHE A 156 -14.41 11.33 -0.89
C PHE A 156 -14.07 12.81 -1.10
N ALA A 157 -15.06 13.71 -1.02
CA ALA A 157 -14.85 15.17 -1.12
C ALA A 157 -13.97 15.70 0.03
N ALA A 158 -14.16 15.19 1.25
CA ALA A 158 -13.30 15.55 2.38
C ALA A 158 -11.87 15.04 2.20
N LEU A 159 -11.70 13.80 1.72
CA LEU A 159 -10.38 13.25 1.40
C LEU A 159 -9.69 14.05 0.28
N GLU A 160 -10.41 14.50 -0.75
CA GLU A 160 -9.86 15.38 -1.78
C GLU A 160 -9.27 16.65 -1.16
N THR A 161 -10.03 17.31 -0.28
CA THR A 161 -9.59 18.54 0.39
C THR A 161 -8.32 18.32 1.21
N LEU A 162 -8.29 17.29 2.05
CA LEU A 162 -7.14 16.95 2.88
C LEU A 162 -5.93 16.50 2.04
N THR A 163 -6.16 15.75 0.97
CA THR A 163 -5.10 15.32 0.04
C THR A 163 -4.44 16.54 -0.62
N ARG A 164 -5.24 17.53 -1.02
CA ARG A 164 -4.75 18.78 -1.62
C ARG A 164 -3.82 19.56 -0.68
N GLU A 165 -4.16 19.59 0.61
CA GLU A 165 -3.32 20.25 1.62
C GLU A 165 -1.98 19.51 1.80
N ILE A 166 -1.99 18.16 1.91
CA ILE A 166 -0.78 17.38 2.16
C ILE A 166 0.12 17.31 0.92
N THR A 167 -0.45 17.23 -0.28
CA THR A 167 0.31 17.15 -1.54
C THR A 167 1.26 18.34 -1.75
N GLN A 168 0.98 19.51 -1.13
CA GLN A 168 1.85 20.68 -1.22
C GLN A 168 3.25 20.44 -0.63
N PHE A 169 3.40 19.46 0.25
CA PHE A 169 4.68 19.17 0.92
C PHE A 169 5.60 18.26 0.11
N GLY A 170 5.08 17.50 -0.87
CA GLY A 170 5.96 16.62 -1.65
C GLY A 170 5.25 15.53 -2.45
N VAL A 171 5.96 14.42 -2.66
CA VAL A 171 5.43 13.24 -3.34
C VAL A 171 4.48 12.51 -2.40
N PHE A 172 3.22 12.37 -2.81
CA PHE A 172 2.16 11.80 -1.98
C PHE A 172 1.32 10.78 -2.78
N ASN A 173 1.89 9.59 -3.06
CA ASN A 173 1.11 8.48 -3.59
C ASN A 173 0.62 7.64 -2.43
N PHE A 174 -0.67 7.39 -2.32
CA PHE A 174 -1.17 6.59 -1.21
C PHE A 174 -2.30 5.64 -1.62
N LEU A 175 -2.46 4.60 -0.82
CA LEU A 175 -3.65 3.77 -0.74
C LEU A 175 -4.23 3.87 0.66
N MET A 176 -5.55 4.05 0.77
CA MET A 176 -6.28 4.14 2.02
C MET A 176 -7.59 3.37 1.91
N SER A 177 -7.99 2.68 2.96
CA SER A 177 -9.27 1.97 2.99
C SER A 177 -9.87 1.94 4.40
N ASN A 178 -11.20 1.90 4.45
CA ASN A 178 -11.99 1.65 5.66
C ASN A 178 -12.77 0.32 5.60
N GLY A 179 -12.44 -0.54 4.63
CA GLY A 179 -13.13 -1.79 4.37
C GLY A 179 -14.36 -1.67 3.45
N GLN A 180 -14.94 -0.48 3.26
CA GLN A 180 -16.08 -0.25 2.35
C GLN A 180 -15.62 0.20 0.96
N ALA A 181 -14.61 1.06 0.91
CA ALA A 181 -14.02 1.55 -0.31
C ALA A 181 -12.49 1.55 -0.20
N LEU A 182 -11.81 1.59 -1.34
CA LEU A 182 -10.38 1.83 -1.43
C LEU A 182 -10.16 3.15 -2.16
N PHE A 183 -9.40 4.05 -1.55
CA PHE A 183 -9.01 5.35 -2.08
C PHE A 183 -7.55 5.27 -2.53
N ALA A 184 -7.26 5.76 -3.73
CA ALA A 184 -5.92 5.78 -4.30
C ALA A 184 -5.60 7.16 -4.85
N HIS A 185 -4.50 7.77 -4.39
CA HIS A 185 -4.00 9.04 -4.91
C HIS A 185 -2.63 8.86 -5.54
N CYS A 186 -2.44 9.53 -6.68
CA CYS A 186 -1.19 9.50 -7.44
C CYS A 186 -0.65 10.91 -7.67
N SER A 187 0.51 11.21 -7.12
CA SER A 187 1.24 12.43 -7.51
C SER A 187 2.37 12.15 -8.51
N THR A 188 2.78 10.89 -8.67
CA THR A 188 3.88 10.49 -9.56
C THR A 188 3.59 9.25 -10.40
N HIS A 189 3.65 8.06 -9.78
CA HIS A 189 3.50 6.78 -10.47
C HIS A 189 2.56 5.85 -9.71
N LEU A 190 1.45 5.53 -10.34
CA LEU A 190 0.52 4.50 -9.93
C LEU A 190 -0.22 3.98 -11.17
N HIS A 191 -0.60 2.73 -11.16
CA HIS A 191 -1.33 2.07 -12.24
C HIS A 191 -2.48 1.28 -11.64
N TYR A 192 -3.53 1.08 -12.42
CA TYR A 192 -4.61 0.17 -12.05
C TYR A 192 -5.10 -0.60 -13.26
N LEU A 193 -5.70 -1.74 -13.00
CA LEU A 193 -6.52 -2.48 -13.96
C LEU A 193 -7.82 -2.91 -13.30
N VAL A 194 -8.86 -3.13 -14.11
CA VAL A 194 -10.13 -3.69 -13.65
C VAL A 194 -10.39 -4.96 -14.44
N ARG A 195 -10.34 -6.10 -13.76
CA ARG A 195 -10.72 -7.39 -14.31
C ARG A 195 -12.23 -7.56 -14.21
N ARG A 196 -12.85 -7.91 -15.33
CA ARG A 196 -14.28 -8.21 -15.46
C ARG A 196 -14.44 -9.52 -16.20
N TRP A 197 -15.54 -10.19 -15.92
CA TRP A 197 -15.86 -11.41 -16.65
C TRP A 197 -16.10 -11.14 -18.16
N PRO A 198 -15.65 -12.02 -19.10
CA PRO A 198 -14.78 -13.17 -18.83
C PRO A 198 -13.33 -12.74 -18.55
N PHE A 199 -12.77 -13.26 -17.45
CA PHE A 199 -11.40 -12.99 -17.11
C PHE A 199 -10.46 -13.75 -18.04
N SER A 200 -9.32 -13.16 -18.36
CA SER A 200 -8.27 -13.79 -19.19
C SER A 200 -7.20 -14.44 -18.31
N THR A 201 -6.28 -15.15 -18.98
CA THR A 201 -5.03 -15.59 -18.35
C THR A 201 -4.16 -14.38 -18.05
N ALA A 202 -3.62 -14.32 -16.84
CA ALA A 202 -2.64 -13.32 -16.41
C ALA A 202 -1.28 -13.98 -16.18
N HIS A 203 -0.20 -13.26 -16.53
CA HIS A 203 1.18 -13.69 -16.32
C HIS A 203 1.92 -12.61 -15.51
N LEU A 204 2.64 -13.02 -14.44
CA LEU A 204 3.38 -12.10 -13.58
C LEU A 204 4.69 -11.65 -14.24
N VAL A 205 5.03 -10.37 -14.04
CA VAL A 205 6.33 -9.80 -14.45
C VAL A 205 7.48 -10.30 -13.58
N ASP A 206 7.24 -10.43 -12.28
CA ASP A 206 8.26 -10.68 -11.26
C ASP A 206 8.40 -12.17 -10.88
N ALA A 207 7.67 -13.06 -11.53
CA ALA A 207 7.72 -14.50 -11.34
C ALA A 207 7.20 -15.21 -12.59
N ASP A 208 7.77 -16.35 -12.96
CA ASP A 208 7.27 -17.19 -14.08
C ASP A 208 6.02 -17.97 -13.64
N VAL A 209 4.94 -17.22 -13.38
CA VAL A 209 3.66 -17.75 -12.90
C VAL A 209 2.52 -17.18 -13.73
N SER A 210 1.69 -18.06 -14.28
CA SER A 210 0.47 -17.72 -14.99
C SER A 210 -0.74 -18.32 -14.30
N ILE A 211 -1.87 -17.62 -14.35
CA ILE A 211 -3.17 -18.11 -13.89
C ILE A 211 -4.25 -17.86 -14.94
N ASP A 212 -5.04 -18.87 -15.22
CA ASP A 212 -6.26 -18.75 -16.02
C ASP A 212 -7.45 -18.45 -15.10
N PHE A 213 -7.73 -17.17 -14.91
CA PHE A 213 -8.81 -16.72 -14.03
C PHE A 213 -10.20 -17.15 -14.50
N ALA A 214 -10.39 -17.45 -15.81
CA ALA A 214 -11.69 -17.90 -16.32
C ALA A 214 -12.18 -19.17 -15.63
N LYS A 215 -11.27 -19.98 -15.09
CA LYS A 215 -11.61 -21.23 -14.38
C LYS A 215 -12.18 -21.01 -12.97
N TYR A 216 -12.00 -19.81 -12.40
CA TYR A 216 -12.28 -19.54 -10.98
C TYR A 216 -13.23 -18.37 -10.78
N THR A 217 -13.72 -17.73 -11.88
CA THR A 217 -14.52 -16.51 -11.81
C THR A 217 -15.90 -16.70 -12.45
N THR A 218 -16.84 -15.89 -11.99
CA THR A 218 -18.23 -15.85 -12.41
C THR A 218 -18.56 -14.47 -13.02
N PRO A 219 -19.71 -14.31 -13.72
CA PRO A 219 -20.12 -13.01 -14.29
C PRO A 219 -20.25 -11.86 -13.29
N GLU A 220 -20.44 -12.16 -12.01
CA GLU A 220 -20.59 -11.19 -10.93
C GLU A 220 -19.24 -10.70 -10.39
N ASP A 221 -18.15 -11.41 -10.72
CA ASP A 221 -16.82 -11.07 -10.21
C ASP A 221 -16.25 -9.84 -10.95
N ARG A 222 -15.72 -8.93 -10.15
CA ARG A 222 -14.96 -7.77 -10.59
C ARG A 222 -13.83 -7.52 -9.59
N VAL A 223 -12.65 -7.25 -10.10
CA VAL A 223 -11.46 -7.02 -9.29
C VAL A 223 -10.68 -5.83 -9.85
N ALA A 224 -10.58 -4.77 -9.07
CA ALA A 224 -9.63 -3.70 -9.32
C ALA A 224 -8.31 -4.01 -8.59
N VAL A 225 -7.21 -3.95 -9.33
CA VAL A 225 -5.85 -4.06 -8.79
C VAL A 225 -5.13 -2.75 -9.04
N ILE A 226 -4.51 -2.20 -8.02
CA ILE A 226 -3.76 -0.95 -8.06
C ILE A 226 -2.31 -1.25 -7.65
N ALA A 227 -1.32 -0.78 -8.41
CA ALA A 227 0.09 -1.00 -8.10
C ALA A 227 0.97 0.18 -8.53
N THR A 228 2.11 0.38 -7.88
CA THR A 228 3.11 1.38 -8.28
C THR A 228 3.58 1.13 -9.71
N ALA A 229 3.84 -0.12 -10.05
CA ALA A 229 4.15 -0.58 -11.42
C ALA A 229 3.32 -1.83 -11.75
N PRO A 230 2.96 -2.05 -13.02
CA PRO A 230 2.23 -3.24 -13.45
C PRO A 230 2.80 -4.54 -12.88
N LEU A 231 1.91 -5.44 -12.43
CA LEU A 231 2.30 -6.75 -11.89
C LEU A 231 2.27 -7.85 -12.96
N THR A 232 1.57 -7.59 -14.07
CA THR A 232 1.40 -8.51 -15.19
C THR A 232 1.83 -7.84 -16.49
N ASP A 233 2.36 -8.62 -17.44
CA ASP A 233 2.87 -8.14 -18.71
C ASP A 233 1.88 -8.33 -19.88
N ASN A 234 0.86 -9.13 -19.70
CA ASN A 234 -0.13 -9.49 -20.71
C ASN A 234 -1.53 -8.91 -20.45
N GLU A 235 -1.66 -8.00 -19.47
CA GLU A 235 -2.91 -7.28 -19.18
C GLU A 235 -2.74 -5.78 -19.42
N VAL A 236 -3.85 -5.08 -19.71
CA VAL A 236 -3.84 -3.64 -19.97
C VAL A 236 -3.98 -2.88 -18.64
N TRP A 237 -2.90 -2.23 -18.23
CA TRP A 237 -2.87 -1.36 -17.06
C TRP A 237 -3.12 0.09 -17.46
N THR A 238 -4.03 0.75 -16.77
CA THR A 238 -4.27 2.19 -16.91
C THR A 238 -3.33 2.94 -15.96
N ARG A 239 -2.56 3.88 -16.50
CA ARG A 239 -1.73 4.76 -15.67
C ARG A 239 -2.56 5.88 -15.09
N PHE A 240 -2.41 6.15 -13.80
CA PHE A 240 -2.94 7.37 -13.19
C PHE A 240 -2.26 8.61 -13.77
N ALA A 241 -3.03 9.67 -14.00
CA ALA A 241 -2.45 10.99 -14.20
C ALA A 241 -1.94 11.56 -12.85
N PRO A 242 -0.86 12.37 -12.87
CA PRO A 242 -0.47 13.10 -11.67
C PRO A 242 -1.60 13.98 -11.16
N GLY A 243 -1.97 13.81 -9.90
CA GLY A 243 -3.11 14.47 -9.26
C GLY A 243 -4.37 13.60 -9.15
N ASP A 244 -4.47 12.50 -9.86
CA ASP A 244 -5.64 11.64 -9.75
C ASP A 244 -5.85 11.16 -8.31
N LEU A 245 -7.07 11.32 -7.82
CA LEU A 245 -7.61 10.67 -6.64
C LEU A 245 -8.83 9.87 -7.07
N LEU A 246 -8.76 8.56 -6.92
CA LEU A 246 -9.81 7.61 -7.30
C LEU A 246 -10.38 6.90 -6.08
N MET A 247 -11.69 6.62 -6.13
CA MET A 247 -12.37 5.77 -5.17
C MET A 247 -12.85 4.50 -5.88
N PHE A 248 -12.47 3.35 -5.32
CA PHE A 248 -12.86 2.03 -5.81
C PHE A 248 -13.85 1.38 -4.85
N GLN A 249 -14.90 0.81 -5.40
CA GLN A 249 -15.88 0.00 -4.68
C GLN A 249 -16.40 -1.12 -5.59
N HIS A 250 -16.56 -2.32 -5.03
CA HIS A 250 -17.04 -3.50 -5.75
C HIS A 250 -16.23 -3.82 -7.03
N GLY A 251 -14.92 -3.60 -6.96
CA GLY A 251 -14.00 -3.88 -8.07
C GLY A 251 -14.04 -2.85 -9.21
N GLU A 252 -14.62 -1.68 -9.00
CA GLU A 252 -14.76 -0.64 -10.02
C GLU A 252 -14.36 0.74 -9.49
N VAL A 253 -13.97 1.64 -10.40
CA VAL A 253 -13.83 3.07 -10.09
C VAL A 253 -15.22 3.68 -10.02
N ILE A 254 -15.61 4.21 -8.85
CA ILE A 254 -16.93 4.82 -8.63
C ILE A 254 -16.88 6.35 -8.51
N ALA A 255 -15.70 6.91 -8.24
CA ALA A 255 -15.47 8.36 -8.25
C ALA A 255 -14.02 8.67 -8.61
N GLN A 256 -13.82 9.80 -9.27
CA GLN A 256 -12.52 10.33 -9.64
C GLN A 256 -12.53 11.85 -9.55
N THR A 257 -11.45 12.42 -9.03
CA THR A 257 -11.16 13.86 -9.05
C THR A 257 -9.67 14.09 -9.28
N SER A 258 -9.27 15.34 -9.49
CA SER A 258 -7.87 15.69 -9.66
C SER A 258 -7.44 16.73 -8.61
N VAL A 259 -6.40 16.40 -7.88
CA VAL A 259 -5.76 17.26 -6.89
C VAL A 259 -4.54 17.92 -7.53
N PRO A 260 -4.38 19.25 -7.47
CA PRO A 260 -3.21 19.91 -8.02
C PRO A 260 -1.89 19.41 -7.42
N VAL A 261 -0.98 18.96 -8.27
CA VAL A 261 0.36 18.52 -7.87
C VAL A 261 1.34 19.69 -8.03
N PRO A 262 2.15 20.02 -7.01
CA PRO A 262 3.13 21.09 -7.09
C PRO A 262 4.14 20.89 -8.22
N GLN A 263 4.52 21.99 -8.88
CA GLN A 263 5.43 21.94 -10.03
C GLN A 263 6.75 21.26 -9.69
N LYS A 264 7.29 21.47 -8.47
CA LYS A 264 8.51 20.80 -7.97
C LYS A 264 8.43 19.26 -8.00
N VAL A 265 7.23 18.69 -7.83
CA VAL A 265 6.99 17.23 -7.91
C VAL A 265 6.91 16.80 -9.37
N LEU A 266 6.23 17.57 -10.22
CA LEU A 266 6.13 17.31 -11.66
C LEU A 266 7.50 17.38 -12.35
N ASP A 267 8.38 18.27 -11.93
CA ASP A 267 9.73 18.41 -12.48
C ASP A 267 10.61 17.20 -12.16
N LYS A 268 10.43 16.56 -11.00
CA LYS A 268 11.09 15.28 -10.68
C LYS A 268 10.67 14.15 -11.64
N LEU A 269 9.42 14.15 -12.09
CA LEU A 269 8.94 13.17 -13.07
C LEU A 269 9.60 13.33 -14.44
N LYS A 270 9.91 14.58 -14.84
CA LYS A 270 10.56 14.88 -16.13
C LYS A 270 12.06 14.59 -16.14
N ASN A 271 12.70 14.65 -14.98
CA ASN A 271 14.16 14.48 -14.82
C ASN A 271 14.51 13.43 -13.75
N PRO A 272 14.28 12.13 -14.01
CA PRO A 272 14.54 11.06 -13.03
C PRO A 272 16.03 10.92 -12.63
N SER A 273 16.97 11.49 -13.40
CA SER A 273 18.41 11.51 -13.07
C SER A 273 18.73 12.38 -11.83
N LEU A 274 17.88 13.32 -11.44
CA LEU A 274 18.04 14.10 -10.22
C LEU A 274 17.79 13.28 -8.94
N ASP A 275 16.92 12.27 -9.01
CA ASP A 275 16.64 11.37 -7.88
C ASP A 275 17.74 10.30 -7.71
N ALA A 276 18.39 9.87 -8.79
CA ALA A 276 19.43 8.84 -8.73
C ALA A 276 20.70 9.34 -8.01
N SER A 277 21.07 10.61 -8.18
CA SER A 277 22.23 11.22 -7.51
C SER A 277 21.98 11.48 -6.01
N ALA A 278 20.74 11.80 -5.62
CA ALA A 278 20.35 12.01 -4.22
C ALA A 278 20.18 10.68 -3.45
N SER A 279 19.83 9.59 -4.14
CA SER A 279 19.67 8.26 -3.53
C SER A 279 20.98 7.48 -3.42
N ALA A 280 21.95 7.71 -4.31
CA ALA A 280 23.25 7.05 -4.29
C ALA A 280 24.17 7.51 -3.12
N SER A 281 23.92 8.70 -2.57
CA SER A 281 24.68 9.23 -1.43
C SER A 281 24.08 8.89 -0.06
N ARG A 282 22.88 8.30 -0.01
CA ARG A 282 22.25 7.85 1.24
C ARG A 282 22.45 6.34 1.36
N VAL A 283 23.42 5.95 2.18
CA VAL A 283 23.53 4.56 2.67
C VAL A 283 22.19 4.22 3.31
N SER A 284 21.56 3.10 2.89
CA SER A 284 20.33 2.62 3.53
C SER A 284 20.56 2.52 5.03
N PRO A 285 19.71 3.15 5.87
CA PRO A 285 19.84 3.02 7.32
C PRO A 285 19.64 1.58 7.83
N CYS A 286 19.34 0.65 6.92
CA CYS A 286 19.02 -0.76 7.19
C CYS A 286 20.13 -1.74 6.83
N SER A 287 21.38 -1.35 6.72
CA SER A 287 22.48 -2.33 6.61
C SER A 287 22.64 -3.14 7.91
N LYS A 288 21.64 -3.99 8.22
CA LYS A 288 21.85 -5.13 9.12
C LYS A 288 22.77 -6.11 8.38
N GLN A 289 23.92 -6.45 8.97
CA GLN A 289 24.62 -7.68 8.64
C GLN A 289 23.61 -8.83 8.80
N PRO A 290 23.61 -9.88 7.94
CA PRO A 290 22.78 -11.05 8.16
C PRO A 290 23.04 -11.53 9.58
N GLY A 291 22.03 -11.43 10.46
CA GLY A 291 22.15 -11.86 11.83
C GLY A 291 22.50 -13.33 11.83
N GLU A 292 23.57 -13.72 12.53
CA GLU A 292 23.78 -15.10 12.93
C GLU A 292 22.49 -15.56 13.57
N VAL A 293 21.88 -16.59 12.98
CA VAL A 293 20.72 -17.25 13.58
C VAL A 293 21.22 -17.84 14.89
N ASP A 294 20.68 -17.38 16.00
CA ASP A 294 21.04 -17.87 17.33
C ASP A 294 20.88 -19.41 17.37
N PRO A 295 21.97 -20.18 17.51
CA PRO A 295 21.91 -21.64 17.51
C PRO A 295 20.99 -22.20 18.59
N GLU A 296 20.79 -21.47 19.71
CA GLU A 296 19.91 -21.88 20.81
C GLU A 296 18.42 -21.72 20.42
N ALA A 297 18.07 -20.71 19.58
CA ALA A 297 16.71 -20.54 19.06
C ALA A 297 16.31 -21.66 18.08
N VAL A 298 17.25 -22.15 17.28
CA VAL A 298 17.04 -23.30 16.38
C VAL A 298 16.85 -24.60 17.15
N ALA A 299 17.62 -24.82 18.21
CA ALA A 299 17.51 -25.99 19.07
C ALA A 299 16.16 -26.03 19.83
N ALA A 300 15.64 -24.88 20.26
CA ALA A 300 14.35 -24.77 20.93
C ALA A 300 13.17 -25.14 20.01
N LEU A 301 13.22 -24.82 18.72
CA LEU A 301 12.18 -25.19 17.76
C LEU A 301 12.16 -26.69 17.45
N GLN A 302 13.29 -27.39 17.58
CA GLN A 302 13.36 -28.84 17.35
C GLN A 302 12.81 -29.66 18.54
N SER A 303 12.75 -29.08 19.74
CA SER A 303 12.24 -29.75 20.95
C SER A 303 10.70 -29.73 21.12
N TRP A 304 9.96 -29.08 20.22
CA TRP A 304 8.49 -28.99 20.24
C TRP A 304 7.81 -29.99 19.29
N GLY A 305 8.58 -30.88 18.66
CA GLY A 305 8.11 -31.87 17.68
C GLY A 305 8.17 -33.34 18.14
N GLU A 306 8.38 -33.60 19.45
CA GLU A 306 8.27 -34.93 20.06
C GLU A 306 7.07 -35.03 21.00
#